data_318b0ca44459a66c52f6a5e5a16cec01
#
_entry.id   318b0ca44459a66c52f6a5e5a16cec01
#
_cell.length_a   1.000
_cell.length_b   1.000
_cell.length_c   1.000
_cell.angle_alpha   90.00
_cell.angle_beta   90.00
_cell.angle_gamma   90.00
#
_symmetry.space_group_name_H-M   'P 1'
#
loop_
_entity.id
_entity.type
_entity.pdbx_description
1 polymer ?
#
loop_
_entity_poly.entity_id
_entity_poly.type
_entity_poly.pdbx_seq_one_letter_code
_entity_poly.pdbx_strand_id
1 'polypeptide(L)'
;MHIALDCSAYSLETFIINNVEPGSTIATDSWSSYNFMSNTYTHEQTTQSDAQARENLYGAHLVISLIKRLIRSTYQGRFEPKYLQNYLDEYVFRFNRRKSKSIGKKFMRIVQQAVTSAKITWEQIKWDLDPLSEYFATGAF
;
A
#
# COMPACT_ATOMS: atom_id res chain seq x y z
N MET A 1 0.56 3.10 -1.58
CA MET A 1 0.16 1.95 -0.76
C MET A 1 0.35 2.30 0.68
N HIS A 2 -0.45 1.75 1.55
CA HIS A 2 -0.37 2.03 2.98
C HIS A 2 -0.67 0.76 3.76
N ILE A 3 -0.06 0.61 4.92
CA ILE A 3 -0.32 -0.50 5.83
C ILE A 3 -1.56 -0.13 6.64
N ALA A 4 -2.60 -0.96 6.58
CA ALA A 4 -3.71 -0.89 7.51
C ALA A 4 -3.38 -1.73 8.76
N LEU A 5 -3.84 -1.29 9.91
CA LEU A 5 -3.62 -2.01 11.18
C LEU A 5 -4.37 -3.34 11.19
N ASP A 6 -5.57 -3.33 10.64
CA ASP A 6 -6.43 -4.49 10.48
C ASP A 6 -7.31 -4.36 9.23
N CYS A 7 -8.15 -5.36 8.99
CA CYS A 7 -9.12 -5.37 7.90
C CYS A 7 -10.54 -5.01 8.38
N SER A 8 -10.67 -4.27 9.50
CA SER A 8 -11.97 -3.82 10.00
C SER A 8 -12.59 -2.77 9.07
N ALA A 9 -13.93 -2.64 9.12
CA ALA A 9 -14.63 -1.62 8.36
C ALA A 9 -14.14 -0.21 8.73
N TYR A 10 -13.83 0.05 10.01
CA TYR A 10 -13.34 1.33 10.49
C TYR A 10 -11.97 1.71 9.90
N SER A 11 -11.02 0.78 9.90
CA SER A 11 -9.68 1.01 9.34
C SER A 11 -9.73 1.25 7.82
N LEU A 12 -10.56 0.50 7.11
CA LEU A 12 -10.76 0.65 5.68
C LEU A 12 -11.48 1.97 5.34
N GLU A 13 -12.51 2.33 6.10
CA GLU A 13 -13.24 3.59 5.95
C GLU A 13 -12.31 4.78 6.14
N THR A 14 -11.56 4.81 7.23
CA THR A 14 -10.59 5.88 7.53
C THR A 14 -9.56 6.03 6.41
N PHE A 15 -9.04 4.91 5.91
CA PHE A 15 -8.09 4.95 4.80
C PHE A 15 -8.71 5.51 3.52
N ILE A 16 -9.92 5.07 3.16
CA ILE A 16 -10.61 5.51 1.94
C ILE A 16 -10.94 6.99 2.01
N ILE A 17 -11.53 7.46 3.11
CA ILE A 17 -11.88 8.89 3.28
C ILE A 17 -10.67 9.79 3.17
N ASN A 18 -9.52 9.37 3.71
CA ASN A 18 -8.31 10.17 3.70
C ASN A 18 -7.54 10.16 2.36
N ASN A 19 -7.82 9.20 1.47
CA ASN A 19 -6.99 8.98 0.26
C ASN A 19 -7.78 8.98 -1.05
N VAL A 20 -9.11 8.95 -1.01
CA VAL A 20 -9.97 8.87 -2.20
C VAL A 20 -10.94 10.02 -2.21
N GLU A 21 -11.03 10.71 -3.33
CA GLU A 21 -11.96 11.83 -3.50
C GLU A 21 -13.42 11.35 -3.42
N PRO A 22 -14.30 12.07 -2.67
CA PRO A 22 -15.72 11.75 -2.65
C PRO A 22 -16.34 11.71 -4.06
N GLY A 23 -17.27 10.79 -4.28
CA GLY A 23 -17.89 10.56 -5.58
C GLY A 23 -17.10 9.68 -6.55
N SER A 24 -15.89 9.21 -6.14
CA SER A 24 -15.12 8.25 -6.94
C SER A 24 -15.81 6.89 -6.99
N THR A 25 -15.53 6.14 -8.07
CA THR A 25 -15.94 4.73 -8.19
C THR A 25 -14.85 3.84 -7.57
N ILE A 26 -15.25 2.99 -6.63
CA ILE A 26 -14.35 2.07 -5.93
C ILE A 26 -14.81 0.64 -6.23
N ALA A 27 -13.97 -0.15 -6.89
CA ALA A 27 -14.20 -1.57 -7.13
C ALA A 27 -13.55 -2.40 -6.03
N THR A 28 -14.31 -3.29 -5.40
CA THR A 28 -13.82 -4.22 -4.37
C THR A 28 -14.30 -5.63 -4.62
N ASP A 29 -13.73 -6.57 -3.88
CA ASP A 29 -14.32 -7.90 -3.73
C ASP A 29 -15.56 -7.87 -2.82
N SER A 30 -16.18 -9.03 -2.61
CA SER A 30 -17.40 -9.15 -1.80
C SER A 30 -17.16 -9.16 -0.29
N TRP A 31 -16.04 -8.58 0.18
CA TRP A 31 -15.75 -8.53 1.61
C TRP A 31 -16.72 -7.59 2.34
N SER A 32 -17.34 -8.07 3.41
CA SER A 32 -18.42 -7.34 4.13
C SER A 32 -17.96 -6.01 4.77
N SER A 33 -16.67 -5.89 5.08
CA SER A 33 -16.11 -4.66 5.66
C SER A 33 -16.19 -3.44 4.72
N TYR A 34 -16.54 -3.62 3.44
CA TYR A 34 -16.73 -2.52 2.49
C TYR A 34 -18.18 -2.00 2.40
N ASN A 35 -19.11 -2.54 3.17
CA ASN A 35 -20.54 -2.17 3.07
C ASN A 35 -20.84 -0.70 3.46
N PHE A 36 -19.94 -0.01 4.14
CA PHE A 36 -20.09 1.42 4.50
C PHE A 36 -20.04 2.37 3.29
N MET A 37 -19.47 1.95 2.17
CA MET A 37 -19.14 2.84 1.05
C MET A 37 -20.35 3.37 0.27
N SER A 38 -21.53 2.77 0.40
CA SER A 38 -22.70 3.03 -0.44
C SER A 38 -23.24 4.47 -0.41
N ASN A 39 -22.88 5.27 0.59
CA ASN A 39 -23.43 6.62 0.76
C ASN A 39 -22.54 7.74 0.17
N THR A 40 -21.25 7.52 0.04
CA THR A 40 -20.27 8.56 -0.33
C THR A 40 -19.56 8.25 -1.64
N TYR A 41 -19.45 6.97 -1.99
CA TYR A 41 -18.73 6.47 -3.15
C TYR A 41 -19.63 5.59 -4.02
N THR A 42 -19.37 5.57 -5.32
CA THR A 42 -19.97 4.56 -6.20
C THR A 42 -19.23 3.24 -5.98
N HIS A 43 -19.88 2.30 -5.30
CA HIS A 43 -19.28 1.02 -4.93
C HIS A 43 -19.65 -0.06 -5.95
N GLU A 44 -18.66 -0.57 -6.66
CA GLU A 44 -18.76 -1.72 -7.54
C GLU A 44 -18.25 -2.97 -6.85
N GLN A 45 -19.17 -3.75 -6.32
CA GLN A 45 -18.86 -5.02 -5.66
C GLN A 45 -18.81 -6.13 -6.70
N THR A 46 -17.69 -6.84 -6.77
CA THR A 46 -17.45 -7.89 -7.75
C THR A 46 -17.30 -9.25 -7.10
N THR A 47 -18.02 -10.24 -7.58
CA THR A 47 -17.89 -11.63 -7.14
C THR A 47 -16.89 -12.37 -8.01
N GLN A 48 -16.21 -13.38 -7.45
CA GLN A 48 -15.17 -14.14 -8.17
C GLN A 48 -15.67 -14.87 -9.43
N SER A 49 -16.99 -15.05 -9.58
CA SER A 49 -17.62 -15.73 -10.71
C SER A 49 -17.76 -14.86 -11.95
N ASP A 50 -17.69 -13.53 -11.82
CA ASP A 50 -17.93 -12.61 -12.93
C ASP A 50 -16.66 -12.36 -13.74
N ALA A 51 -16.73 -12.54 -15.06
CA ALA A 51 -15.62 -12.23 -15.98
C ALA A 51 -15.24 -10.74 -15.91
N GLN A 52 -16.22 -9.86 -15.78
CA GLN A 52 -16.05 -8.41 -15.60
C GLN A 52 -15.33 -8.07 -14.29
N ALA A 53 -15.58 -8.83 -13.23
CA ALA A 53 -14.93 -8.71 -11.94
C ALA A 53 -13.41 -8.89 -12.03
N ARG A 54 -12.98 -9.87 -12.81
CA ARG A 54 -11.55 -10.13 -13.04
C ARG A 54 -10.86 -8.97 -13.74
N GLU A 55 -11.56 -8.30 -14.63
CA GLU A 55 -11.03 -7.14 -15.35
C GLU A 55 -10.92 -5.92 -14.44
N ASN A 56 -11.95 -5.62 -13.66
CA ASN A 56 -11.99 -4.49 -12.73
C ASN A 56 -10.91 -4.60 -11.62
N LEU A 57 -10.67 -5.80 -11.10
CA LEU A 57 -9.69 -6.05 -10.05
C LEU A 57 -8.31 -6.50 -10.57
N TYR A 58 -8.13 -6.62 -11.88
CA TYR A 58 -6.88 -7.08 -12.48
C TYR A 58 -5.65 -6.28 -12.01
N GLY A 59 -5.78 -4.96 -11.97
CA GLY A 59 -4.70 -4.07 -11.50
C GLY A 59 -4.30 -4.34 -10.05
N ALA A 60 -5.28 -4.51 -9.17
CA ALA A 60 -5.04 -4.82 -7.76
C ALA A 60 -4.38 -6.20 -7.60
N HIS A 61 -4.90 -7.22 -8.27
CA HIS A 61 -4.33 -8.57 -8.25
C HIS A 61 -2.91 -8.62 -8.79
N LEU A 62 -2.62 -7.88 -9.87
CA LEU A 62 -1.27 -7.76 -10.43
C LEU A 62 -0.32 -7.18 -9.38
N VAL A 63 -0.68 -6.06 -8.76
CA VAL A 63 0.18 -5.40 -7.77
C VAL A 63 0.40 -6.31 -6.56
N ILE A 64 -0.64 -6.93 -6.02
CA ILE A 64 -0.54 -7.87 -4.90
C ILE A 64 0.39 -9.04 -5.25
N SER A 65 0.25 -9.64 -6.43
CA SER A 65 1.08 -10.76 -6.86
C SER A 65 2.56 -10.37 -7.00
N LEU A 66 2.82 -9.16 -7.49
CA LEU A 66 4.18 -8.64 -7.62
C LEU A 66 4.83 -8.34 -6.25
N ILE A 67 4.07 -7.81 -5.29
CA ILE A 67 4.55 -7.60 -3.92
C ILE A 67 4.84 -8.95 -3.26
N LYS A 68 3.95 -9.91 -3.34
CA LYS A 68 4.18 -11.27 -2.81
C LYS A 68 5.45 -11.90 -3.40
N ARG A 69 5.69 -11.69 -4.70
CA ARG A 69 6.93 -12.15 -5.35
C ARG A 69 8.16 -11.42 -4.81
N LEU A 70 8.10 -10.10 -4.64
CA LEU A 70 9.19 -9.30 -4.07
C LEU A 70 9.57 -9.81 -2.67
N ILE A 71 8.59 -9.99 -1.79
CA ILE A 71 8.79 -10.49 -0.43
C ILE A 71 9.45 -11.87 -0.44
N ARG A 72 8.97 -12.77 -1.30
CA ARG A 72 9.49 -14.14 -1.35
C ARG A 72 10.87 -14.24 -2.01
N SER A 73 11.11 -13.52 -3.10
CA SER A 73 12.33 -13.65 -3.90
C SER A 73 13.45 -12.74 -3.41
N THR A 74 13.17 -11.44 -3.24
CA THR A 74 14.20 -10.45 -2.88
C THR A 74 14.54 -10.51 -1.40
N TYR A 75 13.52 -10.59 -0.55
CA TYR A 75 13.71 -10.62 0.90
C TYR A 75 13.71 -12.03 1.48
N GLN A 76 13.42 -13.07 0.66
CA GLN A 76 13.37 -14.48 1.11
C GLN A 76 12.47 -14.70 2.34
N GLY A 77 11.41 -13.91 2.46
CA GLY A 77 10.52 -13.88 3.61
C GLY A 77 11.11 -13.20 4.86
N ARG A 78 12.34 -12.70 4.79
CA ARG A 78 13.01 -12.01 5.90
C ARG A 78 12.89 -10.50 5.70
N PHE A 79 12.00 -9.88 6.43
CA PHE A 79 11.87 -8.43 6.50
C PHE A 79 11.47 -8.03 7.93
N GLU A 80 11.93 -6.87 8.35
CA GLU A 80 11.55 -6.30 9.63
C GLU A 80 10.20 -5.62 9.51
N PRO A 81 9.16 -6.03 10.27
CA PRO A 81 7.83 -5.46 10.19
C PRO A 81 7.80 -3.94 10.35
N LYS A 82 8.63 -3.40 11.23
CA LYS A 82 8.76 -1.94 11.45
C LYS A 82 9.16 -1.15 10.20
N TYR A 83 9.82 -1.77 9.23
CA TYR A 83 10.21 -1.11 7.97
C TYR A 83 9.28 -1.46 6.81
N LEU A 84 8.18 -2.15 7.07
CA LEU A 84 7.29 -2.63 6.01
C LEU A 84 6.80 -1.49 5.11
N GLN A 85 6.44 -0.33 5.69
CA GLN A 85 6.02 0.84 4.91
C GLN A 85 7.13 1.32 3.98
N ASN A 86 8.37 1.35 4.45
CA ASN A 86 9.52 1.77 3.63
C ASN A 86 9.75 0.82 2.44
N TYR A 87 9.60 -0.50 2.64
CA TYR A 87 9.67 -1.47 1.54
C TYR A 87 8.55 -1.27 0.53
N LEU A 88 7.33 -0.96 0.99
CA LEU A 88 6.20 -0.66 0.12
C LEU A 88 6.42 0.64 -0.66
N ASP A 89 6.95 1.69 -0.04
CA ASP A 89 7.22 2.97 -0.68
C ASP A 89 8.31 2.85 -1.75
N GLU A 90 9.39 2.10 -1.47
CA GLU A 90 10.40 1.76 -2.47
C GLU A 90 9.77 1.00 -3.64
N TYR A 91 8.93 0.01 -3.35
CA TYR A 91 8.26 -0.76 -4.39
C TYR A 91 7.35 0.13 -5.24
N VAL A 92 6.53 0.99 -4.63
CA VAL A 92 5.64 1.94 -5.33
C VAL A 92 6.44 2.89 -6.21
N PHE A 93 7.56 3.42 -5.70
CA PHE A 93 8.46 4.26 -6.48
C PHE A 93 8.95 3.56 -7.75
N ARG A 94 9.41 2.32 -7.62
CA ARG A 94 9.90 1.49 -8.74
C ARG A 94 8.77 1.11 -9.70
N PHE A 95 7.63 0.69 -9.18
CA PHE A 95 6.46 0.28 -9.97
C PHE A 95 5.93 1.42 -10.83
N ASN A 96 5.76 2.60 -10.25
CA ASN A 96 5.25 3.77 -10.98
C ASN A 96 6.21 4.23 -12.09
N ARG A 97 7.50 3.92 -11.98
CA ARG A 97 8.52 4.27 -12.98
C ARG A 97 8.97 3.11 -13.86
N ARG A 98 8.29 1.96 -13.81
CA ARG A 98 8.68 0.76 -14.56
C ARG A 98 8.72 0.95 -16.06
N LYS A 99 7.87 1.83 -16.61
CA LYS A 99 7.82 2.14 -18.04
C LYS A 99 8.84 3.19 -18.48
N SER A 100 9.52 3.87 -17.55
CA SER A 100 10.53 4.87 -17.88
C SER A 100 11.77 4.21 -18.47
N LYS A 101 12.14 4.57 -19.69
CA LYS A 101 13.34 4.07 -20.37
C LYS A 101 14.63 4.77 -19.91
N SER A 102 14.53 5.96 -19.32
CA SER A 102 15.69 6.76 -18.92
C SER A 102 16.09 6.48 -17.47
N ILE A 103 17.25 5.85 -17.30
CA ILE A 103 17.87 5.63 -15.97
C ILE A 103 18.26 6.98 -15.35
N GLY A 104 18.80 7.90 -16.14
CA GLY A 104 19.21 9.22 -15.68
C GLY A 104 18.06 10.02 -15.07
N LYS A 105 16.87 10.01 -15.70
CA LYS A 105 15.68 10.67 -15.13
C LYS A 105 15.24 10.04 -13.79
N LYS A 106 15.35 8.73 -13.66
CA LYS A 106 15.05 8.04 -12.37
C LYS A 106 16.03 8.45 -11.29
N PHE A 107 17.31 8.48 -11.61
CA PHE A 107 18.37 8.91 -10.70
C PHE A 107 18.18 10.37 -10.26
N MET A 108 17.98 11.28 -11.20
CA MET A 108 17.72 12.69 -10.89
C MET A 108 16.51 12.85 -9.96
N ARG A 109 15.46 12.06 -10.12
CA ARG A 109 14.31 12.12 -9.24
C ARG A 109 14.62 11.67 -7.82
N ILE A 110 15.45 10.63 -7.67
CA ILE A 110 15.93 10.20 -6.34
C ILE A 110 16.76 11.30 -5.69
N VAL A 111 17.69 11.91 -6.42
CA VAL A 111 18.52 13.00 -5.91
C VAL A 111 17.66 14.20 -5.50
N GLN A 112 16.70 14.62 -6.33
CA GLN A 112 15.78 15.70 -5.99
C GLN A 112 15.01 15.41 -4.69
N GLN A 113 14.48 14.21 -4.52
CA GLN A 113 13.77 13.83 -3.31
C GLN A 113 14.72 13.79 -2.10
N ALA A 114 15.92 13.26 -2.24
CA ALA A 114 16.89 13.21 -1.16
C ALA A 114 17.32 14.59 -0.67
N VAL A 115 17.47 15.56 -1.59
CA VAL A 115 17.85 16.94 -1.23
C VAL A 115 16.71 17.68 -0.52
N THR A 116 15.45 17.39 -0.88
CA THR A 116 14.27 18.05 -0.29
C THR A 116 13.78 17.36 0.98
N SER A 117 14.22 16.13 1.25
CA SER A 117 13.84 15.39 2.45
C SER A 117 14.62 15.89 3.68
N ALA A 118 13.97 15.88 4.83
CA ALA A 118 14.64 16.14 6.10
C ALA A 118 15.71 15.09 6.36
N LYS A 119 16.78 15.49 7.06
CA LYS A 119 17.83 14.54 7.50
C LYS A 119 17.22 13.56 8.50
N ILE A 120 17.39 12.29 8.24
CA ILE A 120 16.98 11.21 9.13
C ILE A 120 18.24 10.69 9.83
N THR A 121 18.27 10.73 11.15
CA THR A 121 19.38 10.20 11.96
C THR A 121 19.22 8.69 12.16
N TRP A 122 20.33 8.01 12.49
CA TRP A 122 20.29 6.59 12.84
C TRP A 122 19.37 6.29 14.04
N GLU A 123 19.33 7.20 15.00
CA GLU A 123 18.45 7.07 16.18
C GLU A 123 16.97 7.14 15.78
N GLN A 124 16.59 8.05 14.89
CA GLN A 124 15.25 8.10 14.34
C GLN A 124 14.90 6.81 13.58
N ILE A 125 15.81 6.29 12.75
CA ILE A 125 15.58 5.02 12.07
C ILE A 125 15.38 3.87 13.08
N LYS A 126 16.12 3.89 14.19
CA LYS A 126 16.07 2.83 15.19
C LYS A 126 14.81 2.92 16.08
N TRP A 127 14.36 4.11 16.43
CA TRP A 127 13.34 4.33 17.46
C TRP A 127 12.02 4.92 16.95
N ASP A 128 12.05 5.84 15.97
CA ASP A 128 10.88 6.61 15.53
C ASP A 128 10.12 6.02 14.32
N LEU A 129 10.69 5.05 13.63
CA LEU A 129 10.06 4.48 12.43
C LEU A 129 9.21 3.24 12.76
N ASP A 130 8.70 3.15 13.97
CA ASP A 130 7.80 2.07 14.33
C ASP A 130 6.36 2.56 14.59
N PRO A 131 5.59 2.86 13.54
CA PRO A 131 4.17 3.15 13.70
C PRO A 131 3.38 1.95 14.22
N LEU A 132 4.02 0.78 14.32
CA LEU A 132 3.43 -0.47 14.77
C LEU A 132 4.00 -0.93 16.11
N SER A 133 4.94 -0.18 16.73
CA SER A 133 5.58 -0.58 17.99
C SER A 133 4.59 -0.81 19.11
N GLU A 134 3.55 0.02 19.21
CA GLU A 134 2.49 -0.12 20.19
C GLU A 134 1.67 -1.40 19.96
N TYR A 135 1.46 -1.81 18.71
CA TYR A 135 0.69 -3.01 18.37
C TYR A 135 1.44 -4.31 18.67
N PHE A 136 2.73 -4.36 18.37
CA PHE A 136 3.55 -5.54 18.66
C PHE A 136 3.89 -5.66 20.15
N ALA A 137 3.92 -4.53 20.88
CA ALA A 137 4.13 -4.52 22.33
C ALA A 137 2.92 -5.04 23.11
N THR A 138 1.72 -4.94 22.57
CA THR A 138 0.48 -5.38 23.25
C THR A 138 0.13 -6.86 23.06
N GLY A 139 0.88 -7.60 22.22
CA GLY A 139 0.67 -9.03 22.01
C GLY A 139 -0.72 -9.39 21.45
N ALA A 140 -1.37 -8.47 20.77
CA ALA A 140 -2.69 -8.67 20.15
C ALA A 140 -2.55 -9.41 18.82
N PHE A 141 -2.19 -10.70 18.88
CA PHE A 141 -2.32 -11.67 17.81
C PHE A 141 -3.10 -12.87 18.30
#